data_8515e74cb8143ad68624ab723b29b5bb
#
_entry.id   8515e74cb8143ad68624ab723b29b5bb
#
_cell.length_a   1.000
_cell.length_b   1.000
_cell.length_c   1.000
_cell.angle_alpha   90.00
_cell.angle_beta   90.00
_cell.angle_gamma   90.00
#
_symmetry.space_group_name_H-M   'P 1'
#
loop_
_entity.id
_entity.type
_entity.pdbx_description
1 polymer ?
#
loop_
_entity_poly.entity_id
_entity_poly.type
_entity_poly.pdbx_seq_one_letter_code
_entity_poly.pdbx_strand_id
1 'polypeptide(L)'
;MIVKRGALIIFEGCDRAGKTTQAKKLVERLKSEDVNVKFMNFPNRETQSGKVIDAYLRKKENLSDEGIHLLFTVNRWEAKTEMEKELLAGTTLIVDRYSYSGIAYSAAKGLDLEWCKVPEKGLLKPDLVVYLSLTEEAMTRRGGFGDERYETSELQRKVNAVFQKLIEEPLWQVINADKTEDKLSDELKELVERKINEVTDHAIETLW
;
A
#
# COMPACT_ATOMS: atom_id res chain seq x y z
N MET A 1 -1.08 8.48 -31.69
CA MET A 1 -1.86 7.60 -30.79
C MET A 1 -1.85 8.25 -29.42
N ILE A 2 -3.00 8.49 -28.82
CA ILE A 2 -3.08 8.94 -27.42
C ILE A 2 -2.61 7.75 -26.59
N VAL A 3 -1.50 7.91 -25.84
CA VAL A 3 -1.05 6.89 -24.91
C VAL A 3 -2.06 6.84 -23.78
N LYS A 4 -2.70 5.69 -23.58
CA LYS A 4 -3.60 5.46 -22.47
C LYS A 4 -2.77 5.37 -21.20
N ARG A 5 -3.19 6.05 -20.11
CA ARG A 5 -2.43 5.98 -18.86
C ARG A 5 -2.51 4.60 -18.20
N GLY A 6 -1.52 4.27 -17.40
CA GLY A 6 -1.57 3.13 -16.49
C GLY A 6 -2.45 3.38 -15.26
N ALA A 7 -2.77 2.31 -14.53
CA ALA A 7 -3.52 2.34 -13.28
C ALA A 7 -2.59 2.40 -12.06
N LEU A 8 -3.02 3.11 -10.99
CA LEU A 8 -2.37 3.10 -9.68
C LEU A 8 -3.14 2.16 -8.73
N ILE A 9 -2.60 0.98 -8.48
CA ILE A 9 -3.21 -0.07 -7.65
C ILE A 9 -2.41 -0.24 -6.37
N ILE A 10 -3.06 -0.03 -5.23
CA ILE A 10 -2.42 -0.12 -3.91
C ILE A 10 -2.87 -1.39 -3.19
N PHE A 11 -1.91 -2.10 -2.61
CA PHE A 11 -2.15 -3.21 -1.71
C PHE A 11 -2.01 -2.74 -0.26
N GLU A 12 -3.07 -2.84 0.52
CA GLU A 12 -3.11 -2.48 1.94
C GLU A 12 -3.57 -3.67 2.80
N GLY A 13 -3.37 -3.55 4.09
CA GLY A 13 -3.71 -4.59 5.08
C GLY A 13 -2.67 -4.70 6.18
N CYS A 14 -2.99 -5.42 7.24
CA CYS A 14 -2.11 -5.69 8.36
C CYS A 14 -0.86 -6.48 7.92
N ASP A 15 0.14 -6.56 8.81
CA ASP A 15 1.32 -7.37 8.53
C ASP A 15 0.93 -8.82 8.31
N ARG A 16 1.69 -9.49 7.40
CA ARG A 16 1.48 -10.90 7.03
C ARG A 16 0.18 -11.22 6.29
N ALA A 17 -0.59 -10.21 5.85
CA ALA A 17 -1.74 -10.45 4.98
C ALA A 17 -1.37 -11.01 3.59
N GLY A 18 -0.07 -11.03 3.24
CA GLY A 18 0.41 -11.56 1.95
C GLY A 18 0.54 -10.51 0.86
N LYS A 19 0.46 -9.22 1.20
CA LYS A 19 0.54 -8.10 0.25
C LYS A 19 1.73 -8.20 -0.72
N THR A 20 2.93 -8.27 -0.19
CA THR A 20 4.18 -8.29 -0.99
C THR A 20 4.23 -9.50 -1.92
N THR A 21 3.87 -10.68 -1.42
CA THR A 21 3.83 -11.92 -2.20
C THR A 21 2.86 -11.79 -3.36
N GLN A 22 1.62 -11.39 -3.06
CA GLN A 22 0.57 -11.28 -4.07
C GLN A 22 0.84 -10.15 -5.07
N ALA A 23 1.32 -8.99 -4.61
CA ALA A 23 1.67 -7.88 -5.49
C ALA A 23 2.79 -8.26 -6.48
N LYS A 24 3.85 -8.92 -6.02
CA LYS A 24 4.93 -9.40 -6.90
C LYS A 24 4.46 -10.45 -7.88
N LYS A 25 3.70 -11.45 -7.40
CA LYS A 25 3.13 -12.51 -8.25
C LYS A 25 2.20 -11.93 -9.32
N LEU A 26 1.39 -10.95 -8.96
CA LEU A 26 0.53 -10.24 -9.90
C LEU A 26 1.33 -9.51 -10.98
N VAL A 27 2.38 -8.81 -10.60
CA VAL A 27 3.29 -8.12 -11.55
C VAL A 27 3.92 -9.11 -12.53
N GLU A 28 4.40 -10.26 -12.06
CA GLU A 28 4.97 -11.30 -12.92
C GLU A 28 3.93 -11.85 -13.91
N ARG A 29 2.72 -12.10 -13.45
CA ARG A 29 1.61 -12.58 -14.30
C ARG A 29 1.22 -11.55 -15.37
N LEU A 30 1.02 -10.29 -14.98
CA LEU A 30 0.68 -9.22 -15.92
C LEU A 30 1.78 -8.99 -16.96
N LYS A 31 3.06 -9.06 -16.55
CA LYS A 31 4.20 -8.98 -17.47
C LYS A 31 4.21 -10.12 -18.48
N SER A 32 3.87 -11.34 -18.08
CA SER A 32 3.80 -12.50 -18.97
C SER A 32 2.70 -12.38 -20.04
N GLU A 33 1.78 -11.44 -19.87
CA GLU A 33 0.70 -11.08 -20.81
C GLU A 33 0.94 -9.74 -21.50
N ASP A 34 2.20 -9.29 -21.56
CA ASP A 34 2.64 -8.05 -22.22
C ASP A 34 2.02 -6.77 -21.64
N VAL A 35 1.50 -6.81 -20.41
CA VAL A 35 1.01 -5.60 -19.72
C VAL A 35 2.21 -4.80 -19.20
N ASN A 36 2.27 -3.51 -19.53
CA ASN A 36 3.29 -2.62 -18.99
C ASN A 36 3.01 -2.33 -17.51
N VAL A 37 3.73 -2.98 -16.60
CA VAL A 37 3.50 -2.93 -15.15
C VAL A 37 4.81 -2.88 -14.36
N LYS A 38 4.81 -2.13 -13.25
CA LYS A 38 5.94 -1.97 -12.33
C LYS A 38 5.50 -2.22 -10.89
N PHE A 39 6.33 -2.94 -10.13
CA PHE A 39 6.17 -3.09 -8.69
C PHE A 39 6.85 -1.94 -7.95
N MET A 40 6.19 -1.42 -6.93
CA MET A 40 6.77 -0.49 -5.95
C MET A 40 6.35 -0.88 -4.54
N ASN A 41 7.06 -0.40 -3.53
CA ASN A 41 6.68 -0.57 -2.13
C ASN A 41 7.05 0.65 -1.29
N PHE A 42 6.28 0.89 -0.25
CA PHE A 42 6.60 1.89 0.77
C PHE A 42 6.67 1.25 2.17
N PRO A 43 7.66 1.67 3.00
CA PRO A 43 8.69 2.63 2.64
C PRO A 43 9.68 2.06 1.62
N ASN A 44 10.15 2.89 0.69
CA ASN A 44 11.32 2.59 -0.10
C ASN A 44 12.56 2.80 0.76
N ARG A 45 13.15 1.71 1.24
CA ARG A 45 14.28 1.73 2.19
C ARG A 45 15.63 2.12 1.57
N GLU A 46 15.69 2.26 0.23
CA GLU A 46 16.92 2.62 -0.48
C GLU A 46 17.19 4.13 -0.49
N THR A 47 16.13 4.96 -0.34
CA THR A 47 16.28 6.43 -0.30
C THR A 47 16.89 6.89 1.03
N GLN A 48 17.30 8.18 1.11
CA GLN A 48 17.85 8.73 2.35
C GLN A 48 16.81 8.74 3.49
N SER A 49 15.58 9.15 3.22
CA SER A 49 14.48 9.07 4.19
C SER A 49 14.18 7.61 4.57
N GLY A 50 14.22 6.71 3.59
CA GLY A 50 13.98 5.29 3.78
C GLY A 50 15.01 4.59 4.68
N LYS A 51 16.27 4.97 4.62
CA LYS A 51 17.32 4.46 5.53
C LYS A 51 17.06 4.84 6.98
N VAL A 52 16.60 6.07 7.24
CA VAL A 52 16.22 6.51 8.58
C VAL A 52 15.00 5.74 9.08
N ILE A 53 14.00 5.55 8.21
CA ILE A 53 12.81 4.74 8.51
C ILE A 53 13.21 3.28 8.82
N ASP A 54 14.11 2.68 8.04
CA ASP A 54 14.60 1.32 8.27
C ASP A 54 15.28 1.18 9.63
N ALA A 55 16.14 2.14 9.99
CA ALA A 55 16.81 2.17 11.31
C ALA A 55 15.78 2.27 12.46
N TYR A 56 14.73 3.08 12.30
CA TYR A 56 13.65 3.19 13.27
C TYR A 56 12.84 1.88 13.38
N LEU A 57 12.45 1.29 12.26
CA LEU A 57 11.68 0.03 12.24
C LEU A 57 12.47 -1.12 12.87
N ARG A 58 13.77 -1.19 12.62
CA ARG A 58 14.70 -2.16 13.23
C ARG A 58 15.10 -1.83 14.68
N LYS A 59 14.45 -0.87 15.32
CA LYS A 59 14.72 -0.47 16.71
C LYS A 59 16.13 0.07 16.96
N LYS A 60 16.87 0.46 15.91
CA LYS A 60 18.22 1.04 16.00
C LYS A 60 18.19 2.53 16.32
N GLU A 61 17.12 3.22 15.95
CA GLU A 61 16.88 4.64 16.17
C GLU A 61 15.52 4.85 16.82
N ASN A 62 15.37 5.96 17.55
CA ASN A 62 14.10 6.38 18.14
C ASN A 62 13.74 7.76 17.62
N LEU A 63 12.50 7.90 17.20
CA LEU A 63 11.89 9.14 16.75
C LEU A 63 10.53 9.32 17.44
N SER A 64 10.06 10.54 17.56
CA SER A 64 8.68 10.79 17.99
C SER A 64 7.70 10.22 16.97
N ASP A 65 6.47 9.95 17.40
CA ASP A 65 5.45 9.39 16.52
C ASP A 65 5.10 10.33 15.36
N GLU A 66 5.09 11.63 15.61
CA GLU A 66 4.92 12.65 14.58
C GLU A 66 6.10 12.68 13.62
N GLY A 67 7.32 12.62 14.14
CA GLY A 67 8.55 12.66 13.34
C GLY A 67 8.64 11.50 12.37
N ILE A 68 8.38 10.27 12.82
CA ILE A 68 8.40 9.11 11.94
C ILE A 68 7.22 9.10 10.94
N HIS A 69 6.03 9.60 11.34
CA HIS A 69 4.90 9.76 10.42
C HIS A 69 5.28 10.67 9.25
N LEU A 70 5.86 11.83 9.54
CA LEU A 70 6.30 12.79 8.52
C LEU A 70 7.41 12.21 7.63
N LEU A 71 8.32 11.40 8.16
CA LEU A 71 9.34 10.71 7.35
C LEU A 71 8.71 9.68 6.39
N PHE A 72 7.74 8.89 6.83
CA PHE A 72 6.98 8.01 5.93
C PHE A 72 6.29 8.81 4.82
N THR A 73 5.75 9.97 5.13
CA THR A 73 5.14 10.87 4.14
C THR A 73 6.18 11.39 3.16
N VAL A 74 7.33 11.90 3.63
CA VAL A 74 8.45 12.35 2.78
C VAL A 74 8.85 11.23 1.81
N ASN A 75 8.99 10.01 2.29
CA ASN A 75 9.36 8.85 1.47
C ASN A 75 8.39 8.59 0.31
N ARG A 76 7.10 8.86 0.48
CA ARG A 76 6.09 8.81 -0.59
C ARG A 76 6.19 10.02 -1.54
N TRP A 77 6.39 11.21 -0.99
CA TRP A 77 6.55 12.43 -1.79
C TRP A 77 7.78 12.37 -2.70
N GLU A 78 8.89 11.79 -2.24
CA GLU A 78 10.10 11.56 -3.06
C GLU A 78 9.77 10.79 -4.36
N ALA A 79 8.81 9.88 -4.32
CA ALA A 79 8.46 9.04 -5.47
C ALA A 79 7.36 9.65 -6.37
N LYS A 80 6.60 10.66 -5.90
CA LYS A 80 5.39 11.14 -6.58
C LYS A 80 5.59 11.49 -8.04
N THR A 81 6.60 12.29 -8.35
CA THR A 81 6.87 12.78 -9.73
C THR A 81 7.18 11.63 -10.69
N GLU A 82 7.97 10.65 -10.23
CA GLU A 82 8.29 9.48 -11.05
C GLU A 82 7.08 8.56 -11.22
N MET A 83 6.28 8.37 -10.18
CA MET A 83 5.03 7.62 -10.28
C MET A 83 4.07 8.24 -11.30
N GLU A 84 3.89 9.56 -11.25
CA GLU A 84 3.02 10.28 -12.19
C GLU A 84 3.51 10.14 -13.63
N LYS A 85 4.81 10.28 -13.86
CA LYS A 85 5.43 10.10 -15.17
C LYS A 85 5.23 8.68 -15.71
N GLU A 86 5.42 7.65 -14.88
CA GLU A 86 5.20 6.24 -15.27
C GLU A 86 3.74 6.00 -15.64
N LEU A 87 2.80 6.48 -14.82
CA LEU A 87 1.36 6.36 -15.11
C LEU A 87 1.00 7.02 -16.45
N LEU A 88 1.47 8.24 -16.70
CA LEU A 88 1.24 8.95 -17.96
C LEU A 88 1.89 8.28 -19.17
N ALA A 89 2.98 7.54 -18.96
CA ALA A 89 3.62 6.71 -19.99
C ALA A 89 2.89 5.37 -20.26
N GLY A 90 1.77 5.09 -19.57
CA GLY A 90 0.99 3.87 -19.72
C GLY A 90 1.45 2.71 -18.84
N THR A 91 2.35 2.95 -17.88
CA THR A 91 2.80 1.94 -16.93
C THR A 91 1.83 1.83 -15.77
N THR A 92 1.23 0.66 -15.55
CA THR A 92 0.45 0.37 -14.32
C THR A 92 1.40 0.17 -13.14
N LEU A 93 1.09 0.81 -12.01
CA LEU A 93 1.86 0.70 -10.77
C LEU A 93 1.12 -0.19 -9.77
N ILE A 94 1.74 -1.29 -9.37
CA ILE A 94 1.30 -2.17 -8.28
C ILE A 94 2.15 -1.84 -7.06
N VAL A 95 1.53 -1.27 -6.03
CA VAL A 95 2.25 -0.68 -4.89
C VAL A 95 1.89 -1.41 -3.61
N ASP A 96 2.89 -1.95 -2.92
CA ASP A 96 2.74 -2.56 -1.59
C ASP A 96 2.86 -1.47 -0.52
N ARG A 97 1.75 -1.14 0.13
CA ARG A 97 1.53 -0.04 1.07
C ARG A 97 1.64 1.35 0.43
N TYR A 98 0.87 2.28 0.99
CA TYR A 98 0.90 3.67 0.55
C TYR A 98 0.50 4.61 1.70
N SER A 99 -0.16 5.71 1.40
CA SER A 99 -0.64 6.74 2.31
C SER A 99 -1.49 6.16 3.46
N TYR A 100 -2.39 5.25 3.14
CA TYR A 100 -3.31 4.65 4.11
C TYR A 100 -2.61 3.83 5.20
N SER A 101 -1.54 3.08 4.85
CA SER A 101 -0.67 2.46 5.86
C SER A 101 -0.03 3.51 6.78
N GLY A 102 0.50 4.60 6.23
CA GLY A 102 1.09 5.69 7.02
C GLY A 102 0.10 6.26 8.04
N ILE A 103 -1.12 6.53 7.60
CA ILE A 103 -2.21 7.04 8.45
C ILE A 103 -2.62 5.98 9.49
N ALA A 104 -2.88 4.73 9.06
CA ALA A 104 -3.39 3.68 9.94
C ALA A 104 -2.42 3.35 11.07
N TYR A 105 -1.13 3.20 10.78
CA TYR A 105 -0.12 2.90 11.79
C TYR A 105 0.14 4.07 12.75
N SER A 106 0.06 5.31 12.27
CA SER A 106 0.25 6.49 13.11
C SER A 106 -0.94 6.77 14.01
N ALA A 107 -2.16 6.68 13.48
CA ALA A 107 -3.37 6.82 14.28
C ALA A 107 -3.55 5.67 15.28
N ALA A 108 -3.12 4.44 14.96
CA ALA A 108 -3.11 3.31 15.89
C ALA A 108 -2.20 3.53 17.12
N LYS A 109 -1.20 4.41 17.01
CA LYS A 109 -0.33 4.84 18.11
C LYS A 109 -0.90 6.01 18.92
N GLY A 110 -2.01 6.60 18.48
CA GLY A 110 -2.72 7.67 19.18
C GLY A 110 -2.65 9.04 18.53
N LEU A 111 -2.01 9.18 17.36
CA LEU A 111 -2.05 10.45 16.62
C LEU A 111 -3.46 10.71 16.06
N ASP A 112 -3.82 11.98 15.97
CA ASP A 112 -5.10 12.38 15.38
C ASP A 112 -5.18 11.96 13.90
N LEU A 113 -6.29 11.35 13.51
CA LEU A 113 -6.48 10.78 12.17
C LEU A 113 -6.43 11.86 11.09
N GLU A 114 -7.08 13.01 11.34
CA GLU A 114 -7.12 14.10 10.37
C GLU A 114 -5.76 14.79 10.25
N TRP A 115 -5.04 14.94 11.37
CA TRP A 115 -3.66 15.42 11.34
C TRP A 115 -2.78 14.51 10.49
N CYS A 116 -2.91 13.18 10.60
CA CYS A 116 -2.15 12.22 9.79
C CYS A 116 -2.44 12.33 8.28
N LYS A 117 -3.64 12.75 7.88
CA LYS A 117 -3.99 12.96 6.46
C LYS A 117 -3.39 14.25 5.87
N VAL A 118 -3.23 15.29 6.68
CA VAL A 118 -2.81 16.62 6.19
C VAL A 118 -1.54 16.58 5.35
N PRO A 119 -0.42 15.97 5.77
CA PRO A 119 0.81 15.96 4.99
C PRO A 119 0.73 15.03 3.74
N GLU A 120 -0.30 14.20 3.63
CA GLU A 120 -0.55 13.31 2.48
C GLU A 120 -1.36 13.99 1.36
N LYS A 121 -1.96 15.16 1.62
CA LYS A 121 -2.72 15.91 0.61
C LYS A 121 -1.87 16.23 -0.61
N GLY A 122 -2.41 15.90 -1.78
CA GLY A 122 -1.73 16.12 -3.04
C GLY A 122 -0.83 14.97 -3.52
N LEU A 123 -0.64 13.90 -2.74
CA LEU A 123 -0.12 12.63 -3.27
C LEU A 123 -1.12 12.05 -4.29
N LEU A 124 -0.65 11.18 -5.17
CA LEU A 124 -1.50 10.57 -6.19
C LEU A 124 -2.62 9.74 -5.54
N LYS A 125 -3.85 9.94 -6.00
CA LYS A 125 -5.00 9.15 -5.57
C LYS A 125 -4.99 7.81 -6.31
N PRO A 126 -5.07 6.67 -5.60
CA PRO A 126 -5.18 5.38 -6.24
C PRO A 126 -6.45 5.25 -7.09
N ASP A 127 -6.38 4.41 -8.12
CA ASP A 127 -7.55 3.96 -8.86
C ASP A 127 -8.26 2.80 -8.16
N LEU A 128 -7.49 2.05 -7.37
CA LEU A 128 -7.97 0.91 -6.59
C LEU A 128 -7.10 0.70 -5.36
N VAL A 129 -7.72 0.50 -4.21
CA VAL A 129 -7.08 0.02 -3.00
C VAL A 129 -7.57 -1.40 -2.72
N VAL A 130 -6.68 -2.38 -2.81
CA VAL A 130 -6.92 -3.77 -2.45
C VAL A 130 -6.57 -3.96 -0.99
N TYR A 131 -7.57 -4.12 -0.13
CA TYR A 131 -7.36 -4.40 1.27
C TYR A 131 -7.39 -5.91 1.53
N LEU A 132 -6.23 -6.50 1.80
CA LEU A 132 -6.11 -7.91 2.15
C LEU A 132 -6.48 -8.11 3.63
N SER A 133 -7.68 -8.61 3.87
CA SER A 133 -8.22 -8.84 5.20
C SER A 133 -7.87 -10.25 5.68
N LEU A 134 -7.46 -10.36 6.94
CA LEU A 134 -7.27 -11.63 7.65
C LEU A 134 -7.97 -11.59 9.00
N THR A 135 -8.47 -12.74 9.44
CA THR A 135 -8.88 -12.92 10.83
C THR A 135 -7.65 -12.96 11.76
N GLU A 136 -7.85 -12.68 13.05
CA GLU A 136 -6.77 -12.72 14.05
C GLU A 136 -6.16 -14.12 14.15
N GLU A 137 -7.01 -15.17 14.04
CA GLU A 137 -6.56 -16.56 14.02
C GLU A 137 -5.69 -16.86 12.80
N ALA A 138 -6.06 -16.36 11.62
CA ALA A 138 -5.29 -16.54 10.39
C ALA A 138 -3.95 -15.81 10.44
N MET A 139 -3.91 -14.60 11.02
CA MET A 139 -2.66 -13.87 11.26
C MET A 139 -1.73 -14.62 12.21
N THR A 140 -2.26 -15.16 13.30
CA THR A 140 -1.48 -15.91 14.30
C THR A 140 -0.89 -17.19 13.70
N ARG A 141 -1.66 -17.90 12.86
CA ARG A 141 -1.16 -19.12 12.18
C ARG A 141 0.03 -18.86 11.25
N ARG A 142 0.13 -17.68 10.66
CA ARG A 142 1.22 -17.36 9.73
C ARG A 142 2.58 -17.11 10.39
N GLY A 143 2.65 -17.04 11.73
CA GLY A 143 3.86 -17.00 12.56
C GLY A 143 4.81 -15.82 12.31
N GLY A 144 5.91 -15.77 13.08
CA GLY A 144 7.09 -14.90 12.83
C GLY A 144 6.94 -13.43 13.23
N PHE A 145 6.17 -13.09 14.26
CA PHE A 145 6.11 -11.73 14.83
C PHE A 145 7.35 -11.41 15.66
N GLY A 146 7.82 -10.16 15.61
CA GLY A 146 8.68 -9.59 16.65
C GLY A 146 9.99 -8.99 16.20
N ASP A 147 10.39 -9.11 14.94
CA ASP A 147 11.69 -8.58 14.46
C ASP A 147 11.64 -7.06 14.30
N GLU A 148 10.58 -6.51 13.75
CA GLU A 148 10.41 -5.06 13.58
C GLU A 148 9.52 -4.44 14.68
N ARG A 149 9.65 -3.12 14.85
CA ARG A 149 8.99 -2.32 15.88
C ARG A 149 7.47 -2.47 15.90
N TYR A 150 6.85 -2.60 14.73
CA TYR A 150 5.40 -2.62 14.57
C TYR A 150 4.78 -4.03 14.57
N GLU A 151 5.60 -5.05 14.63
CA GLU A 151 5.15 -6.45 14.63
C GLU A 151 4.71 -6.91 16.03
N THR A 152 3.65 -6.33 16.55
CA THR A 152 2.98 -6.75 17.78
C THR A 152 1.49 -6.95 17.53
N SER A 153 0.91 -8.02 18.11
CA SER A 153 -0.53 -8.32 17.92
C SER A 153 -1.44 -7.19 18.40
N GLU A 154 -1.04 -6.49 19.46
CA GLU A 154 -1.81 -5.35 19.99
C GLU A 154 -1.85 -4.20 18.98
N LEU A 155 -0.69 -3.81 18.41
CA LEU A 155 -0.64 -2.74 17.43
C LEU A 155 -1.39 -3.14 16.15
N GLN A 156 -1.22 -4.37 15.67
CA GLN A 156 -1.90 -4.84 14.46
C GLN A 156 -3.44 -4.83 14.61
N ARG A 157 -3.98 -5.13 15.80
CA ARG A 157 -5.42 -4.98 16.08
C ARG A 157 -5.86 -3.52 15.99
N LYS A 158 -5.11 -2.60 16.60
CA LYS A 158 -5.39 -1.16 16.51
C LYS A 158 -5.30 -0.65 15.05
N VAL A 159 -4.28 -1.07 14.30
CA VAL A 159 -4.12 -0.75 12.89
C VAL A 159 -5.30 -1.24 12.05
N ASN A 160 -5.73 -2.50 12.26
CA ASN A 160 -6.92 -3.03 11.57
C ASN A 160 -8.17 -2.19 11.87
N ALA A 161 -8.38 -1.80 13.14
CA ALA A 161 -9.52 -0.96 13.50
C ALA A 161 -9.48 0.44 12.85
N VAL A 162 -8.28 0.99 12.61
CA VAL A 162 -8.15 2.25 11.86
C VAL A 162 -8.41 2.03 10.37
N PHE A 163 -7.89 0.95 9.77
CA PHE A 163 -8.19 0.64 8.37
C PHE A 163 -9.69 0.55 8.10
N GLN A 164 -10.47 -0.07 9.01
CA GLN A 164 -11.93 -0.15 8.87
C GLN A 164 -12.61 1.23 8.79
N LYS A 165 -12.01 2.27 9.37
CA LYS A 165 -12.49 3.66 9.27
C LYS A 165 -12.04 4.36 7.98
N LEU A 166 -11.02 3.85 7.31
CA LEU A 166 -10.46 4.41 6.07
C LEU A 166 -11.06 3.76 4.82
N ILE A 167 -11.73 2.62 4.96
CA ILE A 167 -12.38 1.94 3.83
C ILE A 167 -13.49 2.82 3.28
N GLU A 168 -13.38 3.16 1.99
CA GLU A 168 -14.32 4.01 1.27
C GLU A 168 -14.61 3.41 -0.10
N GLU A 169 -15.84 2.97 -0.32
CA GLU A 169 -16.29 2.45 -1.61
C GLU A 169 -16.57 3.61 -2.60
N PRO A 170 -16.38 3.41 -3.91
CA PRO A 170 -15.94 2.17 -4.59
C PRO A 170 -14.41 2.03 -4.71
N LEU A 171 -13.63 2.96 -4.13
CA LEU A 171 -12.16 2.98 -4.24
C LEU A 171 -11.53 1.73 -3.64
N TRP A 172 -12.09 1.22 -2.55
CA TRP A 172 -11.58 0.08 -1.80
C TRP A 172 -12.30 -1.21 -2.18
N GLN A 173 -11.51 -2.29 -2.30
CA GLN A 173 -12.02 -3.66 -2.40
C GLN A 173 -11.42 -4.50 -1.28
N VAL A 174 -12.28 -4.98 -0.39
CA VAL A 174 -11.88 -5.83 0.74
C VAL A 174 -11.87 -7.28 0.27
N ILE A 175 -10.69 -7.89 0.27
CA ILE A 175 -10.48 -9.26 -0.19
C ILE A 175 -10.06 -10.12 1.00
N ASN A 176 -10.80 -11.21 1.24
CA ASN A 176 -10.40 -12.20 2.24
C ASN A 176 -9.13 -12.91 1.77
N ALA A 177 -8.03 -12.75 2.53
CA ALA A 177 -6.73 -13.36 2.23
C ALA A 177 -6.51 -14.73 2.90
N ASP A 178 -7.50 -15.26 3.62
CA ASP A 178 -7.47 -16.63 4.18
C ASP A 178 -7.90 -17.64 3.11
N LYS A 179 -7.15 -17.68 2.02
CA LYS A 179 -7.31 -18.56 0.85
C LYS A 179 -5.94 -19.13 0.48
N THR A 180 -5.94 -20.15 -0.39
CA THR A 180 -4.69 -20.58 -1.02
C THR A 180 -4.10 -19.43 -1.85
N GLU A 181 -2.77 -19.41 -1.95
CA GLU A 181 -2.05 -18.36 -2.66
C GLU A 181 -2.52 -18.20 -4.11
N ASP A 182 -2.78 -19.33 -4.81
CA ASP A 182 -3.21 -19.31 -6.21
C ASP A 182 -4.62 -18.79 -6.38
N LYS A 183 -5.57 -19.22 -5.55
CA LYS A 183 -6.95 -18.71 -5.59
C LYS A 183 -7.01 -17.21 -5.32
N LEU A 184 -6.21 -16.75 -4.37
CA LEU A 184 -6.12 -15.32 -4.09
C LEU A 184 -5.50 -14.56 -5.27
N SER A 185 -4.44 -15.13 -5.87
CA SER A 185 -3.78 -14.55 -7.05
C SER A 185 -4.71 -14.45 -8.27
N ASP A 186 -5.57 -15.44 -8.50
CA ASP A 186 -6.53 -15.41 -9.61
C ASP A 186 -7.58 -14.31 -9.41
N GLU A 187 -8.17 -14.23 -8.22
CA GLU A 187 -9.15 -13.20 -7.86
C GLU A 187 -8.56 -11.78 -7.99
N LEU A 188 -7.33 -11.59 -7.51
CA LEU A 188 -6.63 -10.30 -7.59
C LEU A 188 -6.33 -9.91 -9.03
N LYS A 189 -5.93 -10.88 -9.88
CA LYS A 189 -5.66 -10.62 -11.29
C LYS A 189 -6.91 -10.13 -12.01
N GLU A 190 -8.04 -10.84 -11.90
CA GLU A 190 -9.30 -10.45 -12.52
C GLU A 190 -9.77 -9.05 -12.08
N LEU A 191 -9.63 -8.74 -10.79
CA LEU A 191 -10.00 -7.44 -10.24
C LEU A 191 -9.15 -6.32 -10.85
N VAL A 192 -7.82 -6.52 -10.87
CA VAL A 192 -6.87 -5.51 -11.32
C VAL A 192 -6.97 -5.29 -12.84
N GLU A 193 -7.13 -6.34 -13.64
CA GLU A 193 -7.31 -6.21 -15.10
C GLU A 193 -8.55 -5.41 -15.45
N ARG A 194 -9.67 -5.63 -14.75
CA ARG A 194 -10.88 -4.81 -14.93
C ARG A 194 -10.57 -3.34 -14.66
N LYS A 195 -9.89 -3.05 -13.53
CA LYS A 195 -9.56 -1.67 -13.16
C LYS A 195 -8.60 -1.01 -14.15
N ILE A 196 -7.58 -1.72 -14.64
CA ILE A 196 -6.67 -1.21 -15.67
C ILE A 196 -7.46 -0.75 -16.92
N ASN A 197 -8.43 -1.56 -17.37
CA ASN A 197 -9.23 -1.24 -18.54
C ASN A 197 -10.19 -0.06 -18.32
N GLU A 198 -10.72 0.08 -17.10
CA GLU A 198 -11.65 1.17 -16.75
C GLU A 198 -10.99 2.55 -16.75
N VAL A 199 -9.72 2.66 -16.28
CA VAL A 199 -9.12 3.96 -15.96
C VAL A 199 -8.28 4.57 -17.06
N THR A 200 -8.12 3.87 -18.17
CA THR A 200 -7.21 4.28 -19.27
C THR A 200 -7.43 5.72 -19.79
N ASP A 201 -8.65 6.21 -19.73
CA ASP A 201 -9.05 7.54 -20.22
C ASP A 201 -9.37 8.52 -19.07
N HIS A 202 -9.17 8.12 -17.81
CA HIS A 202 -9.44 8.97 -16.65
C HIS A 202 -8.24 9.86 -16.32
N ALA A 203 -8.49 11.05 -15.80
CA ALA A 203 -7.42 11.89 -15.28
C ALA A 203 -6.77 11.27 -14.03
N ILE A 204 -5.48 11.57 -13.81
CA ILE A 204 -4.84 11.26 -12.53
C ILE A 204 -5.31 12.30 -11.50
N GLU A 205 -5.85 11.84 -10.40
CA GLU A 205 -6.32 12.66 -9.29
C GLU A 205 -5.29 12.66 -8.14
N THR A 206 -5.50 13.55 -7.18
CA THR A 206 -4.72 13.59 -5.93
C THR A 206 -5.58 13.26 -4.73
N LEU A 207 -4.95 12.78 -3.66
CA LEU A 207 -5.58 12.54 -2.37
C LEU A 207 -6.03 13.87 -1.72
N TRP A 208 -7.19 13.84 -1.08
CA TRP A 208 -7.87 14.86 -0.25
C TRP A 208 -7.85 16.31 -0.73
#